data_09874539f808f3bc2087e1faeebde704
#
_entry.id   09874539f808f3bc2087e1faeebde704
#
_cell.length_a   1.000
_cell.length_b   1.000
_cell.length_c   1.000
_cell.angle_alpha   90.00
_cell.angle_beta   90.00
_cell.angle_gamma   90.00
#
_symmetry.space_group_name_H-M   'P 1'
#
loop_
_entity.id
_entity.type
_entity.pdbx_description
1 polymer ?
#
loop_
_entity_poly.entity_id
_entity_poly.type
_entity_poly.pdbx_seq_one_letter_code
_entity_poly.pdbx_strand_id
1 'polypeptide(L)'
;MRRTPASEAPHSTTKRGRAQSHRVLPAGNPRAVPGMFGLLLAALLLVTGAPAYAVPSPGEWQQSFLGNDISWPQCNGDFPSEQAFAIVGVNNGLANTTNPCLSEQLRWAEDSAGHPGQPTVSLYVNTANPGAAGSWWPENDEYPPGKEVHNPYGPCRAGDYGKACAYMYGFAKAYDDAYFRGISNPSSYFWWLDVETENSWSRTDKDANRTVLEGMTDFFHSIGAEVGIYSTGQQWDRIVGRVSSSSNLYSLPSWLAGSLNASGAASSCSQEPLTGGGRVVLAQFVSRGLDYNYACP
;
A
#
# COMPACT_ATOMS: atom_id res chain seq x y z
N MET A 1 1.63 35.24 41.04
CA MET A 1 3.01 34.83 40.77
C MET A 1 3.26 33.44 41.37
N ARG A 2 3.18 32.37 40.59
CA ARG A 2 3.74 31.04 40.91
C ARG A 2 4.27 30.45 39.61
N ARG A 3 5.55 30.14 39.56
CA ARG A 3 6.28 29.56 38.45
C ARG A 3 6.01 28.05 38.41
N THR A 4 5.65 27.50 37.25
CA THR A 4 5.62 26.07 36.95
C THR A 4 6.99 25.64 36.40
N PRO A 5 7.54 24.47 36.76
CA PRO A 5 8.80 23.97 36.24
C PRO A 5 8.61 23.27 34.88
N ALA A 6 9.64 23.40 34.05
CA ALA A 6 9.75 22.76 32.72
C ALA A 6 9.94 21.24 32.87
N SER A 7 9.26 20.48 32.01
CA SER A 7 9.41 19.02 31.86
C SER A 7 10.50 18.71 30.82
N GLU A 8 11.50 17.95 31.27
CA GLU A 8 12.59 17.44 30.44
C GLU A 8 12.07 16.32 29.47
N ALA A 9 12.57 16.36 28.23
CA ALA A 9 12.35 15.31 27.25
C ALA A 9 13.33 14.14 27.46
N PRO A 10 12.95 12.87 27.20
CA PRO A 10 13.87 11.75 27.32
C PRO A 10 14.75 11.58 26.06
N HIS A 11 16.04 11.36 26.30
CA HIS A 11 17.07 11.04 25.30
C HIS A 11 16.81 9.68 24.63
N SER A 12 16.78 9.69 23.31
CA SER A 12 16.80 8.49 22.47
C SER A 12 18.23 7.95 22.35
N THR A 13 18.47 6.74 22.82
CA THR A 13 19.73 5.98 22.65
C THR A 13 19.65 5.10 21.42
N THR A 14 20.38 5.48 20.39
CA THR A 14 20.61 4.70 19.16
C THR A 14 21.50 3.49 19.44
N LYS A 15 21.00 2.27 19.32
CA LYS A 15 21.81 1.03 19.29
C LYS A 15 22.23 0.70 17.86
N ARG A 16 23.52 0.83 17.58
CA ARG A 16 24.16 0.33 16.36
C ARG A 16 24.21 -1.20 16.37
N GLY A 17 23.56 -1.85 15.41
CA GLY A 17 23.70 -3.28 15.12
C GLY A 17 25.01 -3.55 14.38
N ARG A 18 25.76 -4.55 14.87
CA ARG A 18 27.08 -5.00 14.39
C ARG A 18 26.86 -6.04 13.29
N ALA A 19 27.31 -5.77 12.08
CA ALA A 19 27.31 -6.72 10.96
C ALA A 19 28.34 -7.86 11.22
N GLN A 20 27.90 -9.11 11.10
CA GLN A 20 28.78 -10.29 11.08
C GLN A 20 29.14 -10.63 9.63
N SER A 21 30.45 -10.60 9.36
CA SER A 21 31.02 -11.04 8.09
C SER A 21 31.13 -12.58 8.05
N HIS A 22 30.50 -13.24 7.08
CA HIS A 22 30.76 -14.64 6.77
C HIS A 22 31.88 -14.76 5.73
N ARG A 23 32.93 -15.51 6.12
CA ARG A 23 34.05 -15.89 5.25
C ARG A 23 33.58 -16.92 4.23
N VAL A 24 33.88 -16.67 2.96
CA VAL A 24 33.75 -17.63 1.85
C VAL A 24 35.07 -18.37 1.69
N LEU A 25 35.02 -19.69 1.64
CA LEU A 25 36.15 -20.56 1.32
C LEU A 25 36.24 -20.81 -0.20
N PRO A 26 37.44 -20.97 -0.78
CA PRO A 26 37.62 -21.13 -2.20
C PRO A 26 37.35 -22.56 -2.70
N ALA A 27 36.66 -22.64 -3.86
CA ALA A 27 36.39 -23.89 -4.54
C ALA A 27 37.61 -24.35 -5.37
N GLY A 28 37.88 -25.64 -5.31
CA GLY A 28 38.99 -26.28 -6.00
C GLY A 28 38.73 -26.52 -7.50
N ASN A 29 39.84 -26.51 -8.25
CA ASN A 29 39.93 -26.81 -9.68
C ASN A 29 39.72 -28.33 -9.96
N PRO A 30 39.01 -28.71 -11.02
CA PRO A 30 39.14 -30.04 -11.62
C PRO A 30 40.09 -30.04 -12.83
N ARG A 31 40.86 -31.11 -12.86
CA ARG A 31 41.93 -31.47 -13.83
C ARG A 31 41.38 -31.73 -15.25
N ALA A 32 42.15 -31.32 -16.22
CA ALA A 32 42.00 -31.63 -17.64
C ALA A 32 42.36 -33.11 -17.94
N VAL A 33 41.63 -33.71 -18.87
CA VAL A 33 41.99 -35.00 -19.55
C VAL A 33 42.00 -34.73 -21.07
N PRO A 34 43.04 -35.17 -21.79
CA PRO A 34 43.17 -34.92 -23.24
C PRO A 34 42.70 -36.11 -24.11
N GLY A 35 42.18 -35.73 -25.28
CA GLY A 35 42.37 -36.50 -26.51
C GLY A 35 41.29 -37.40 -26.99
N MET A 36 40.73 -37.10 -28.15
CA MET A 36 40.82 -37.96 -29.32
C MET A 36 40.33 -37.25 -30.58
N PHE A 37 41.14 -37.28 -31.63
CA PHE A 37 40.88 -36.81 -33.00
C PHE A 37 39.80 -37.68 -33.67
N GLY A 38 38.86 -37.08 -34.36
CA GLY A 38 37.92 -37.76 -35.24
C GLY A 38 37.49 -36.83 -36.41
N LEU A 39 37.76 -37.28 -37.63
CA LEU A 39 37.69 -36.56 -38.88
C LEU A 39 36.30 -35.98 -39.28
N LEU A 40 36.40 -34.89 -39.96
CA LEU A 40 35.41 -34.08 -40.69
C LEU A 40 34.54 -34.86 -41.69
N LEU A 41 33.23 -34.52 -41.72
CA LEU A 41 32.41 -34.40 -42.90
C LEU A 41 31.67 -33.07 -42.87
N ALA A 42 32.02 -32.18 -43.79
CA ALA A 42 31.38 -30.87 -43.95
C ALA A 42 30.08 -31.05 -44.76
N ALA A 43 28.94 -30.97 -44.09
CA ALA A 43 27.65 -30.77 -44.74
C ALA A 43 27.29 -29.28 -44.67
N LEU A 44 27.31 -28.62 -45.82
CA LEU A 44 26.91 -27.23 -46.02
C LEU A 44 25.39 -27.13 -45.92
N LEU A 45 24.82 -26.89 -44.76
CA LEU A 45 23.42 -26.53 -44.58
C LEU A 45 23.29 -25.00 -44.70
N LEU A 46 22.72 -24.54 -45.78
CA LEU A 46 22.20 -23.18 -45.95
C LEU A 46 21.08 -22.97 -44.97
N VAL A 47 21.40 -22.43 -43.78
CA VAL A 47 20.40 -21.94 -42.82
C VAL A 47 19.96 -20.55 -43.29
N THR A 48 18.80 -20.50 -43.92
CA THR A 48 18.09 -19.23 -44.11
C THR A 48 17.73 -18.69 -42.74
N GLY A 49 18.49 -17.68 -42.26
CA GLY A 49 18.25 -17.04 -41.00
C GLY A 49 16.89 -16.36 -40.98
N ALA A 50 15.95 -16.91 -40.23
CA ALA A 50 14.80 -16.15 -39.77
C ALA A 50 15.34 -14.98 -38.92
N PRO A 51 14.75 -13.77 -39.01
CA PRO A 51 15.17 -12.66 -38.17
C PRO A 51 15.05 -13.09 -36.72
N ALA A 52 16.17 -13.14 -36.00
CA ALA A 52 16.15 -13.33 -34.57
C ALA A 52 15.46 -12.08 -33.99
N TYR A 53 14.22 -12.24 -33.55
CA TYR A 53 13.61 -11.26 -32.67
C TYR A 53 14.49 -11.22 -31.42
N ALA A 54 15.18 -10.10 -31.21
CA ALA A 54 15.91 -9.86 -29.99
C ALA A 54 14.91 -9.96 -28.85
N VAL A 55 15.05 -10.98 -28.00
CA VAL A 55 14.32 -11.03 -26.72
C VAL A 55 14.94 -9.93 -25.88
N PRO A 56 14.18 -8.89 -25.49
CA PRO A 56 14.70 -7.81 -24.67
C PRO A 56 15.31 -8.38 -23.41
N SER A 57 16.39 -7.79 -22.92
CA SER A 57 17.06 -8.23 -21.70
C SER A 57 16.09 -8.10 -20.50
N PRO A 58 16.16 -8.98 -19.49
CA PRO A 58 15.25 -8.95 -18.33
C PRO A 58 15.19 -7.63 -17.57
N GLY A 59 16.15 -6.71 -17.79
CA GLY A 59 16.20 -5.38 -17.17
C GLY A 59 15.39 -4.29 -17.89
N GLU A 60 15.16 -4.42 -19.21
CA GLU A 60 14.44 -3.39 -19.99
C GLU A 60 12.90 -3.49 -19.90
N TRP A 61 12.37 -4.66 -19.53
CA TRP A 61 10.92 -4.87 -19.38
C TRP A 61 10.33 -4.29 -18.10
N GLN A 62 11.16 -4.02 -17.08
CA GLN A 62 10.67 -3.80 -15.74
C GLN A 62 10.36 -2.34 -15.40
N GLN A 63 11.03 -1.38 -16.01
CA GLN A 63 10.82 0.04 -15.68
C GLN A 63 9.56 0.63 -16.28
N SER A 64 9.15 0.20 -17.48
CA SER A 64 7.96 0.74 -18.17
C SER A 64 6.61 0.25 -17.63
N PHE A 65 6.58 -0.63 -16.63
CA PHE A 65 5.37 -1.21 -16.06
C PHE A 65 5.25 -1.06 -14.55
N LEU A 66 6.24 -0.47 -13.88
CA LEU A 66 6.21 -0.25 -12.45
C LEU A 66 5.58 1.11 -12.13
N GLY A 67 4.74 1.11 -11.10
CA GLY A 67 4.32 2.35 -10.46
C GLY A 67 5.20 2.68 -9.26
N ASN A 68 5.03 3.90 -8.75
CA ASN A 68 5.59 4.30 -7.47
C ASN A 68 4.49 4.84 -6.56
N ASP A 69 4.66 4.66 -5.26
CA ASP A 69 3.89 5.38 -4.26
C ASP A 69 4.78 6.33 -3.47
N ILE A 70 4.24 7.50 -3.17
CA ILE A 70 4.90 8.54 -2.39
C ILE A 70 3.91 9.21 -1.44
N SER A 71 4.44 9.84 -0.39
CA SER A 71 3.65 10.61 0.55
C SER A 71 4.50 11.68 1.26
N TRP A 72 4.07 12.10 2.43
CA TRP A 72 4.73 13.14 3.23
C TRP A 72 6.24 12.95 3.46
N PRO A 73 6.82 11.73 3.57
CA PRO A 73 8.28 11.60 3.73
C PRO A 73 9.07 12.12 2.53
N GLN A 74 8.47 12.14 1.35
CA GLN A 74 9.10 12.63 0.12
C GLN A 74 8.88 14.12 -0.15
N CYS A 75 8.27 14.90 0.77
CA CYS A 75 7.98 16.33 0.57
C CYS A 75 9.20 17.21 0.29
N ASN A 76 10.39 16.83 0.72
CA ASN A 76 11.61 17.60 0.55
C ASN A 76 12.67 16.85 -0.29
N GLY A 77 12.26 15.81 -1.02
CA GLY A 77 13.13 14.99 -1.85
C GLY A 77 12.77 15.06 -3.33
N ASP A 78 13.62 14.41 -4.14
CA ASP A 78 13.29 14.17 -5.54
C ASP A 78 12.24 13.07 -5.65
N PHE A 79 11.24 13.28 -6.49
CA PHE A 79 10.23 12.27 -6.78
C PHE A 79 10.78 11.22 -7.74
N PRO A 80 10.28 9.97 -7.70
CA PRO A 80 10.60 8.98 -8.71
C PRO A 80 10.31 9.51 -10.12
N SER A 81 11.05 9.02 -11.11
CA SER A 81 10.82 9.33 -12.52
C SER A 81 10.50 8.08 -13.31
N GLU A 82 9.84 8.23 -14.44
CA GLU A 82 9.51 7.14 -15.38
C GLU A 82 8.51 6.11 -14.84
N GLN A 83 7.70 6.48 -13.84
CA GLN A 83 6.63 5.62 -13.33
C GLN A 83 5.52 5.43 -14.36
N ALA A 84 5.00 4.20 -14.47
CA ALA A 84 3.86 3.90 -15.33
C ALA A 84 2.54 4.38 -14.71
N PHE A 85 2.43 4.36 -13.40
CA PHE A 85 1.30 4.88 -12.61
C PHE A 85 1.79 5.32 -11.24
N ALA A 86 1.01 6.13 -10.56
CA ALA A 86 1.38 6.68 -9.26
C ALA A 86 0.29 6.51 -8.22
N ILE A 87 0.69 6.35 -6.97
CA ILE A 87 -0.19 6.31 -5.81
C ILE A 87 0.28 7.37 -4.82
N VAL A 88 -0.60 8.28 -4.39
CA VAL A 88 -0.22 9.40 -3.53
C VAL A 88 -0.91 9.28 -2.18
N GLY A 89 -0.13 9.37 -1.10
CA GLY A 89 -0.63 9.38 0.26
C GLY A 89 -1.26 10.72 0.63
N VAL A 90 -2.51 10.69 1.09
CA VAL A 90 -3.30 11.88 1.41
C VAL A 90 -2.95 12.44 2.79
N ASN A 91 -2.52 11.59 3.70
CA ASN A 91 -2.25 11.94 5.10
C ASN A 91 -0.75 12.18 5.38
N ASN A 92 -0.47 12.80 6.51
CA ASN A 92 0.89 13.00 7.05
C ASN A 92 1.18 11.92 8.13
N GLY A 93 1.09 10.64 7.75
CA GLY A 93 1.38 9.49 8.59
C GLY A 93 0.34 9.16 9.67
N LEU A 94 -0.73 9.95 9.81
CA LEU A 94 -1.84 9.70 10.74
C LEU A 94 -3.17 9.99 10.04
N ALA A 95 -4.18 9.17 10.26
CA ALA A 95 -5.51 9.22 9.63
C ALA A 95 -6.26 10.58 9.76
N ASN A 96 -5.85 11.45 10.70
CA ASN A 96 -6.48 12.75 10.93
C ASN A 96 -5.62 13.94 10.46
N THR A 97 -4.58 13.70 9.68
CA THR A 97 -3.63 14.72 9.20
C THR A 97 -3.69 14.89 7.68
N THR A 98 -3.08 15.95 7.17
CA THR A 98 -2.99 16.22 5.73
C THR A 98 -1.53 16.19 5.30
N ASN A 99 -1.23 15.51 4.22
CA ASN A 99 0.08 15.54 3.57
C ASN A 99 0.41 16.96 3.11
N PRO A 100 1.47 17.61 3.64
CA PRO A 100 1.75 19.02 3.37
C PRO A 100 2.16 19.31 1.92
N CYS A 101 2.60 18.31 1.17
CA CYS A 101 2.98 18.46 -0.24
C CYS A 101 2.04 17.72 -1.21
N LEU A 102 0.82 17.38 -0.76
CA LEU A 102 -0.14 16.61 -1.53
C LEU A 102 -0.37 17.17 -2.94
N SER A 103 -0.58 18.47 -3.08
CA SER A 103 -0.87 19.06 -4.38
C SER A 103 0.32 19.03 -5.36
N GLU A 104 1.54 19.03 -4.86
CA GLU A 104 2.75 18.85 -5.67
C GLU A 104 2.90 17.40 -6.12
N GLN A 105 2.66 16.46 -5.21
CA GLN A 105 2.71 15.03 -5.49
C GLN A 105 1.59 14.58 -6.45
N LEU A 106 0.40 15.19 -6.39
CA LEU A 106 -0.66 14.93 -7.36
C LEU A 106 -0.24 15.39 -8.78
N ARG A 107 0.38 16.57 -8.93
CA ARG A 107 0.91 16.99 -10.23
C ARG A 107 1.97 16.05 -10.77
N TRP A 108 2.91 15.60 -9.91
CA TRP A 108 3.88 14.58 -10.27
C TRP A 108 3.21 13.28 -10.74
N ALA A 109 2.17 12.85 -10.04
CA ALA A 109 1.44 11.63 -10.37
C ALA A 109 0.70 11.71 -11.72
N GLU A 110 0.20 12.88 -12.09
CA GLU A 110 -0.46 13.14 -13.39
C GLU A 110 0.50 12.96 -14.58
N ASP A 111 1.81 13.12 -14.37
CA ASP A 111 2.85 12.95 -15.39
C ASP A 111 3.24 11.47 -15.61
N SER A 112 2.57 10.50 -14.98
CA SER A 112 2.83 9.07 -15.15
C SER A 112 2.54 8.62 -16.60
N ALA A 113 3.36 7.67 -17.10
CA ALA A 113 3.31 7.21 -18.50
C ALA A 113 2.00 6.53 -18.90
N GLY A 114 1.25 6.01 -17.93
CA GLY A 114 0.05 5.22 -18.10
C GLY A 114 0.30 3.71 -18.07
N HIS A 115 -0.65 2.95 -17.50
CA HIS A 115 -0.65 1.49 -17.45
C HIS A 115 -2.03 0.95 -17.79
N PRO A 116 -2.18 -0.07 -18.68
CA PRO A 116 -3.50 -0.52 -19.13
C PRO A 116 -4.37 -1.15 -18.03
N GLY A 117 -3.76 -1.64 -16.94
CA GLY A 117 -4.46 -2.31 -15.84
C GLY A 117 -4.51 -1.49 -14.54
N GLN A 118 -4.02 -0.25 -14.54
CA GLN A 118 -4.02 0.60 -13.35
C GLN A 118 -4.46 2.03 -13.70
N PRO A 119 -5.17 2.75 -12.80
CA PRO A 119 -5.37 4.18 -12.94
C PRO A 119 -4.02 4.90 -13.01
N THR A 120 -3.93 5.97 -13.81
CA THR A 120 -2.72 6.80 -13.87
C THR A 120 -2.36 7.35 -12.50
N VAL A 121 -3.37 7.79 -11.74
CA VAL A 121 -3.24 8.27 -10.36
C VAL A 121 -4.26 7.57 -9.48
N SER A 122 -3.81 7.03 -8.36
CA SER A 122 -4.67 6.61 -7.26
C SER A 122 -4.20 7.22 -5.94
N LEU A 123 -5.02 7.11 -4.91
CA LEU A 123 -4.76 7.72 -3.60
C LEU A 123 -4.70 6.64 -2.53
N TYR A 124 -3.93 6.87 -1.46
CA TYR A 124 -4.05 6.06 -0.27
C TYR A 124 -4.27 6.93 0.98
N VAL A 125 -4.96 6.37 1.96
CA VAL A 125 -5.24 7.01 3.24
C VAL A 125 -4.82 6.12 4.39
N ASN A 126 -4.14 6.71 5.39
CA ASN A 126 -3.86 6.01 6.64
C ASN A 126 -5.17 5.71 7.37
N THR A 127 -5.31 4.48 7.86
CA THR A 127 -6.50 4.03 8.58
C THR A 127 -6.19 3.76 10.06
N ALA A 128 -7.15 3.94 10.94
CA ALA A 128 -6.97 3.73 12.37
C ALA A 128 -8.29 3.48 13.08
N ASN A 129 -8.22 2.77 14.21
CA ASN A 129 -9.27 2.67 15.21
C ASN A 129 -8.70 3.05 16.59
N PRO A 130 -8.60 4.36 16.91
CA PRO A 130 -8.00 4.82 18.15
C PRO A 130 -8.91 4.64 19.36
N GLY A 131 -10.22 4.46 19.15
CA GLY A 131 -11.19 4.38 20.24
C GLY A 131 -11.08 5.54 21.23
N ALA A 132 -11.11 5.25 22.52
CA ALA A 132 -11.00 6.24 23.58
C ALA A 132 -9.66 7.02 23.63
N ALA A 133 -8.62 6.52 22.95
CA ALA A 133 -7.31 7.19 22.90
C ALA A 133 -7.24 8.25 21.78
N GLY A 134 -8.24 8.31 20.90
CA GLY A 134 -8.29 9.29 19.81
C GLY A 134 -8.58 10.71 20.29
N SER A 135 -8.14 11.69 19.50
CA SER A 135 -8.45 13.09 19.73
C SER A 135 -9.91 13.45 19.41
N TRP A 136 -10.58 12.60 18.65
CA TRP A 136 -11.98 12.70 18.29
C TRP A 136 -12.57 11.30 18.10
N TRP A 137 -13.83 11.14 18.49
CA TRP A 137 -14.61 9.92 18.31
C TRP A 137 -16.08 10.28 18.11
N PRO A 138 -16.85 9.58 17.26
CA PRO A 138 -18.25 9.91 17.02
C PRO A 138 -19.12 9.64 18.25
N GLU A 139 -20.19 10.43 18.40
CA GLU A 139 -21.15 10.36 19.50
C GLU A 139 -22.57 10.05 19.03
N ASN A 140 -22.79 10.04 17.70
CA ASN A 140 -24.08 9.76 17.03
C ASN A 140 -23.84 9.30 15.60
N ASP A 141 -24.93 9.07 14.85
CA ASP A 141 -24.89 8.65 13.44
C ASP A 141 -24.99 9.83 12.46
N GLU A 142 -24.45 11.01 12.80
CA GLU A 142 -24.40 12.16 11.89
C GLU A 142 -22.97 12.50 11.49
N TYR A 143 -22.71 12.55 10.16
CA TYR A 143 -21.47 13.13 9.63
C TYR A 143 -21.60 13.51 8.14
N PRO A 144 -21.25 14.78 7.73
CA PRO A 144 -20.95 15.91 8.63
C PRO A 144 -22.18 16.33 9.44
N PRO A 145 -22.05 17.26 10.40
CA PRO A 145 -23.19 17.65 11.26
C PRO A 145 -24.47 17.94 10.47
N GLY A 146 -25.59 17.37 10.92
CA GLY A 146 -26.88 17.44 10.27
C GLY A 146 -27.10 16.51 9.07
N LYS A 147 -26.16 15.60 8.80
CA LYS A 147 -26.26 14.53 7.80
C LYS A 147 -26.30 13.18 8.48
N GLU A 148 -27.48 12.59 8.55
CA GLU A 148 -27.68 11.24 9.09
C GLU A 148 -27.03 10.21 8.17
N VAL A 149 -26.32 9.26 8.76
CA VAL A 149 -25.66 8.12 8.10
C VAL A 149 -26.38 6.84 8.51
N HIS A 150 -26.76 6.03 7.54
CA HIS A 150 -27.29 4.69 7.83
C HIS A 150 -26.17 3.81 8.37
N ASN A 151 -26.29 3.40 9.63
CA ASN A 151 -25.31 2.57 10.32
C ASN A 151 -25.80 1.12 10.44
N PRO A 152 -25.18 0.16 9.73
CA PRO A 152 -25.64 -1.23 9.75
C PRO A 152 -25.44 -1.93 11.11
N TYR A 153 -24.67 -1.33 12.01
CA TYR A 153 -24.36 -1.87 13.33
C TYR A 153 -25.25 -1.31 14.45
N GLY A 154 -26.28 -0.55 14.08
CA GLY A 154 -27.17 0.14 15.03
C GLY A 154 -26.63 1.52 15.41
N PRO A 155 -27.29 2.20 16.34
CA PRO A 155 -26.97 3.59 16.64
C PRO A 155 -25.64 3.74 17.38
N CYS A 156 -24.76 4.61 16.88
CA CYS A 156 -23.60 5.10 17.62
C CYS A 156 -24.07 6.03 18.74
N ARG A 157 -23.48 5.92 19.93
CA ARG A 157 -23.79 6.74 21.07
C ARG A 157 -22.52 7.21 21.77
N ALA A 158 -22.56 8.39 22.34
CA ALA A 158 -21.44 8.94 23.10
C ALA A 158 -20.89 7.95 24.14
N GLY A 159 -19.57 7.75 24.14
CA GLY A 159 -18.88 6.81 25.02
C GLY A 159 -18.91 5.34 24.58
N ASP A 160 -19.55 5.02 23.44
CA ASP A 160 -19.48 3.70 22.82
C ASP A 160 -18.26 3.59 21.90
N TYR A 161 -17.39 2.59 22.13
CA TYR A 161 -16.20 2.28 21.34
C TYR A 161 -16.35 0.98 20.53
N GLY A 162 -17.56 0.43 20.48
CA GLY A 162 -17.90 -0.76 19.72
C GLY A 162 -18.13 -0.49 18.23
N LYS A 163 -18.72 -1.50 17.56
CA LYS A 163 -18.87 -1.54 16.09
C LYS A 163 -19.61 -0.33 15.51
N ALA A 164 -20.71 0.10 16.18
CA ALA A 164 -21.51 1.20 15.66
C ALA A 164 -20.72 2.50 15.54
N CYS A 165 -20.04 2.90 16.62
CA CYS A 165 -19.22 4.12 16.56
C CYS A 165 -17.91 3.92 15.81
N ALA A 166 -17.34 2.72 15.74
CA ALA A 166 -16.19 2.43 14.89
C ALA A 166 -16.54 2.59 13.40
N TYR A 167 -17.72 2.14 12.96
CA TYR A 167 -18.21 2.38 11.61
C TYR A 167 -18.34 3.87 11.30
N MET A 168 -18.97 4.63 12.19
CA MET A 168 -19.12 6.09 12.05
C MET A 168 -17.77 6.82 12.02
N TYR A 169 -16.80 6.35 12.81
CA TYR A 169 -15.44 6.89 12.77
C TYR A 169 -14.82 6.71 11.38
N GLY A 170 -14.90 5.50 10.82
CA GLY A 170 -14.41 5.22 9.48
C GLY A 170 -15.08 6.08 8.41
N PHE A 171 -16.42 6.15 8.43
CA PHE A 171 -17.21 6.96 7.51
C PHE A 171 -16.78 8.44 7.56
N ALA A 172 -16.63 8.99 8.78
CA ALA A 172 -16.20 10.37 8.97
C ALA A 172 -14.77 10.63 8.49
N LYS A 173 -13.84 9.70 8.73
CA LYS A 173 -12.44 9.86 8.25
C LYS A 173 -12.36 9.84 6.74
N ALA A 174 -13.06 8.93 6.07
CA ALA A 174 -13.13 8.90 4.61
C ALA A 174 -13.77 10.19 4.04
N TYR A 175 -14.80 10.73 4.68
CA TYR A 175 -15.38 12.03 4.34
C TYR A 175 -14.33 13.15 4.46
N ASP A 176 -13.61 13.22 5.59
CA ASP A 176 -12.57 14.21 5.82
C ASP A 176 -11.46 14.11 4.75
N ASP A 177 -11.04 12.90 4.41
CA ASP A 177 -10.00 12.66 3.41
C ASP A 177 -10.45 13.10 2.01
N ALA A 178 -11.70 12.84 1.64
CA ALA A 178 -12.25 13.24 0.35
C ALA A 178 -12.43 14.77 0.21
N TYR A 179 -12.89 15.44 1.27
CA TYR A 179 -13.37 16.82 1.14
C TYR A 179 -12.55 17.87 1.88
N PHE A 180 -11.72 17.48 2.87
CA PHE A 180 -10.98 18.44 3.69
C PHE A 180 -9.46 18.38 3.50
N ARG A 181 -8.95 17.50 2.62
CA ARG A 181 -7.52 17.40 2.32
C ARG A 181 -7.09 18.12 1.03
N GLY A 182 -8.00 18.79 0.35
CA GLY A 182 -7.71 19.53 -0.87
C GLY A 182 -7.73 18.67 -2.15
N ILE A 183 -8.41 17.52 -2.11
CA ILE A 183 -8.63 16.67 -3.27
C ILE A 183 -9.73 17.26 -4.15
N SER A 184 -9.44 17.47 -5.44
CA SER A 184 -10.45 17.81 -6.44
C SER A 184 -11.05 16.53 -7.01
N ASN A 185 -12.39 16.48 -7.16
CA ASN A 185 -13.12 15.32 -7.73
C ASN A 185 -12.78 13.99 -7.04
N PRO A 186 -12.99 13.83 -5.73
CA PRO A 186 -12.57 12.62 -4.99
C PRO A 186 -13.19 11.33 -5.53
N SER A 187 -14.34 11.40 -6.19
CA SER A 187 -15.00 10.25 -6.85
C SER A 187 -14.26 9.73 -8.10
N SER A 188 -13.32 10.47 -8.65
CA SER A 188 -12.59 10.06 -9.85
C SER A 188 -11.34 9.21 -9.53
N TYR A 189 -10.97 9.11 -8.27
CA TYR A 189 -9.80 8.35 -7.85
C TYR A 189 -10.17 6.96 -7.35
N PHE A 190 -9.25 6.02 -7.51
CA PHE A 190 -9.22 4.78 -6.75
C PHE A 190 -8.55 5.03 -5.39
N TRP A 191 -9.17 4.57 -4.28
CA TRP A 191 -8.72 4.82 -2.93
C TRP A 191 -8.22 3.53 -2.26
N TRP A 192 -6.99 3.56 -1.79
CA TRP A 192 -6.39 2.47 -1.02
C TRP A 192 -6.51 2.75 0.48
N LEU A 193 -7.10 1.83 1.22
CA LEU A 193 -7.12 1.86 2.68
C LEU A 193 -5.84 1.22 3.19
N ASP A 194 -4.94 2.02 3.75
CA ASP A 194 -3.65 1.60 4.29
C ASP A 194 -3.82 1.05 5.71
N VAL A 195 -3.69 -0.28 5.86
CA VAL A 195 -3.93 -1.03 7.10
C VAL A 195 -2.61 -1.56 7.64
N GLU A 196 -1.97 -0.77 8.49
CA GLU A 196 -0.65 -1.06 9.05
C GLU A 196 -0.63 -1.01 10.58
N THR A 197 0.27 -1.79 11.19
CA THR A 197 0.39 -1.90 12.66
C THR A 197 1.00 -0.67 13.33
N GLU A 198 1.58 0.22 12.55
CA GLU A 198 2.12 1.52 12.97
C GLU A 198 1.00 2.51 13.35
N ASN A 199 -0.20 2.32 12.80
CA ASN A 199 -1.39 3.08 13.15
C ASN A 199 -2.05 2.56 14.45
N SER A 200 -2.96 3.37 15.00
CA SER A 200 -3.68 3.01 16.22
C SER A 200 -4.82 2.04 15.93
N TRP A 201 -4.74 0.83 16.52
CA TRP A 201 -5.75 -0.20 16.35
C TRP A 201 -6.14 -0.82 17.69
N SER A 202 -7.39 -1.24 17.83
CA SER A 202 -7.78 -2.10 18.93
C SER A 202 -7.01 -3.43 18.86
N ARG A 203 -6.37 -3.81 19.95
CA ARG A 203 -5.63 -5.09 20.05
C ARG A 203 -6.53 -6.26 20.43
N THR A 204 -7.73 -5.98 20.89
CA THR A 204 -8.67 -6.96 21.47
C THR A 204 -9.97 -7.07 20.70
N ASP A 205 -10.27 -6.10 19.83
CA ASP A 205 -11.52 -6.07 19.06
C ASP A 205 -11.22 -5.85 17.56
N LYS A 206 -10.93 -6.96 16.87
CA LYS A 206 -10.73 -6.95 15.42
C LYS A 206 -12.02 -6.65 14.65
N ASP A 207 -13.17 -6.94 15.24
CA ASP A 207 -14.45 -6.64 14.63
C ASP A 207 -14.68 -5.13 14.56
N ALA A 208 -14.39 -4.40 15.64
CA ALA A 208 -14.43 -2.93 15.62
C ALA A 208 -13.41 -2.33 14.63
N ASN A 209 -12.21 -2.91 14.52
CA ASN A 209 -11.22 -2.48 13.50
C ASN A 209 -11.77 -2.67 12.09
N ARG A 210 -12.41 -3.81 11.83
CA ARG A 210 -13.04 -4.12 10.54
C ARG A 210 -14.16 -3.13 10.22
N THR A 211 -14.99 -2.80 11.19
CA THR A 211 -16.12 -1.87 10.96
C THR A 211 -15.67 -0.44 10.64
N VAL A 212 -14.49 0.01 11.11
CA VAL A 212 -13.89 1.26 10.63
C VAL A 212 -13.67 1.20 9.11
N LEU A 213 -13.04 0.13 8.62
CA LEU A 213 -12.76 -0.02 7.19
C LEU A 213 -14.04 -0.15 6.37
N GLU A 214 -15.08 -0.82 6.91
CA GLU A 214 -16.39 -0.92 6.29
C GLU A 214 -17.06 0.45 6.17
N GLY A 215 -16.98 1.30 7.20
CA GLY A 215 -17.51 2.66 7.16
C GLY A 215 -16.77 3.55 6.15
N MET A 216 -15.43 3.43 6.06
CA MET A 216 -14.64 4.12 5.03
C MET A 216 -15.04 3.68 3.61
N THR A 217 -15.19 2.37 3.41
CA THR A 217 -15.57 1.78 2.12
C THR A 217 -16.96 2.26 1.69
N ASP A 218 -17.94 2.24 2.59
CA ASP A 218 -19.31 2.70 2.30
C ASP A 218 -19.32 4.19 1.93
N PHE A 219 -18.52 5.01 2.64
CA PHE A 219 -18.43 6.42 2.26
C PHE A 219 -17.86 6.60 0.85
N PHE A 220 -16.72 6.00 0.52
CA PHE A 220 -16.11 6.15 -0.81
C PHE A 220 -17.03 5.61 -1.92
N HIS A 221 -17.68 4.46 -1.70
CA HIS A 221 -18.69 3.94 -2.62
C HIS A 221 -19.89 4.89 -2.78
N SER A 222 -20.31 5.57 -1.70
CA SER A 222 -21.43 6.52 -1.74
C SER A 222 -21.19 7.73 -2.63
N ILE A 223 -19.93 8.09 -2.84
CA ILE A 223 -19.53 9.16 -3.77
C ILE A 223 -19.16 8.63 -5.16
N GLY A 224 -19.24 7.32 -5.39
CA GLY A 224 -18.92 6.67 -6.66
C GLY A 224 -17.44 6.35 -6.88
N ALA A 225 -16.62 6.42 -5.82
CA ALA A 225 -15.21 6.04 -5.88
C ALA A 225 -15.01 4.53 -5.71
N GLU A 226 -13.93 4.00 -6.27
CA GLU A 226 -13.49 2.61 -6.07
C GLU A 226 -12.52 2.51 -4.90
N VAL A 227 -12.52 1.36 -4.20
CA VAL A 227 -11.73 1.13 -2.98
C VAL A 227 -10.96 -0.17 -3.07
N GLY A 228 -9.75 -0.18 -2.51
CA GLY A 228 -8.94 -1.39 -2.29
C GLY A 228 -8.23 -1.35 -0.94
N ILE A 229 -7.59 -2.46 -0.58
CA ILE A 229 -6.90 -2.63 0.70
C ILE A 229 -5.39 -2.77 0.46
N TYR A 230 -4.60 -1.97 1.16
CA TYR A 230 -3.16 -2.13 1.27
C TYR A 230 -2.80 -2.71 2.65
N SER A 231 -1.99 -3.75 2.67
CA SER A 231 -1.38 -4.32 3.87
C SER A 231 -0.36 -5.40 3.54
N THR A 232 0.35 -5.89 4.55
CA THR A 232 0.93 -7.24 4.52
C THR A 232 -0.09 -8.26 5.04
N GLY A 233 -0.02 -9.52 4.59
CA GLY A 233 -0.89 -10.58 5.12
C GLY A 233 -0.80 -10.72 6.64
N GLN A 234 0.40 -10.52 7.23
CA GLN A 234 0.61 -10.59 8.67
C GLN A 234 -0.05 -9.42 9.43
N GLN A 235 0.06 -8.20 8.92
CA GLN A 235 -0.56 -7.02 9.53
C GLN A 235 -2.09 -7.12 9.45
N TRP A 236 -2.60 -7.50 8.27
CA TRP A 236 -4.02 -7.74 8.06
C TRP A 236 -4.59 -8.75 9.05
N ASP A 237 -3.96 -9.91 9.16
CA ASP A 237 -4.37 -10.95 10.11
C ASP A 237 -4.39 -10.44 11.56
N ARG A 238 -3.43 -9.62 11.92
CA ARG A 238 -3.32 -9.06 13.27
C ARG A 238 -4.38 -8.02 13.59
N ILE A 239 -4.73 -7.17 12.61
CA ILE A 239 -5.61 -6.00 12.78
C ILE A 239 -7.07 -6.38 12.52
N VAL A 240 -7.33 -7.06 11.41
CA VAL A 240 -8.66 -7.30 10.84
C VAL A 240 -9.06 -8.78 10.93
N GLY A 241 -8.14 -9.67 10.53
CA GLY A 241 -8.37 -11.09 10.43
C GLY A 241 -9.28 -11.46 9.24
N ARG A 242 -10.06 -12.53 9.41
CA ARG A 242 -10.93 -13.04 8.34
C ARG A 242 -12.13 -12.13 8.10
N VAL A 243 -12.42 -11.83 6.85
CA VAL A 243 -13.58 -11.05 6.40
C VAL A 243 -14.72 -12.00 5.98
N SER A 244 -15.95 -11.71 6.42
CA SER A 244 -17.13 -12.43 5.99
C SER A 244 -17.51 -12.09 4.55
N SER A 245 -18.08 -13.05 3.81
CA SER A 245 -18.61 -12.81 2.47
C SER A 245 -19.80 -11.82 2.43
N SER A 246 -20.36 -11.49 3.59
CA SER A 246 -21.40 -10.46 3.72
C SER A 246 -20.86 -9.05 3.97
N SER A 247 -19.56 -8.89 4.20
CA SER A 247 -18.91 -7.58 4.39
C SER A 247 -18.68 -6.91 3.05
N ASN A 248 -18.81 -5.59 3.00
CA ASN A 248 -18.45 -4.76 1.83
C ASN A 248 -16.94 -4.79 1.52
N LEU A 249 -16.10 -5.27 2.47
CA LEU A 249 -14.67 -5.48 2.25
C LEU A 249 -14.36 -6.74 1.44
N TYR A 250 -15.25 -7.75 1.42
CA TYR A 250 -14.93 -9.11 0.98
C TYR A 250 -14.36 -9.19 -0.44
N SER A 251 -14.91 -8.41 -1.37
CA SER A 251 -14.52 -8.45 -2.78
C SER A 251 -13.53 -7.35 -3.18
N LEU A 252 -13.05 -6.54 -2.22
CA LEU A 252 -12.12 -5.46 -2.52
C LEU A 252 -10.78 -6.01 -3.03
N PRO A 253 -10.17 -5.36 -4.03
CA PRO A 253 -8.84 -5.72 -4.49
C PRO A 253 -7.78 -5.48 -3.42
N SER A 254 -6.71 -6.24 -3.48
CA SER A 254 -5.60 -6.19 -2.54
C SER A 254 -4.33 -5.64 -3.20
N TRP A 255 -3.67 -4.73 -2.52
CA TRP A 255 -2.31 -4.26 -2.77
C TRP A 255 -1.42 -4.83 -1.66
N LEU A 256 -0.60 -5.83 -2.01
CA LEU A 256 0.24 -6.55 -1.04
C LEU A 256 1.59 -5.87 -0.87
N ALA A 257 1.95 -5.54 0.37
CA ALA A 257 3.27 -5.06 0.74
C ALA A 257 4.21 -6.21 1.17
N GLY A 258 5.51 -5.89 1.24
CA GLY A 258 6.52 -6.74 1.85
C GLY A 258 7.30 -7.63 0.89
N SER A 259 7.17 -7.46 -0.41
CA SER A 259 8.03 -8.14 -1.39
C SER A 259 9.47 -7.59 -1.33
N LEU A 260 10.45 -8.47 -1.54
CA LEU A 260 11.88 -8.10 -1.42
C LEU A 260 12.42 -7.39 -2.66
N ASN A 261 11.80 -7.61 -3.82
CA ASN A 261 12.22 -7.06 -5.11
C ASN A 261 11.10 -7.26 -6.16
N ALA A 262 11.31 -6.80 -7.37
CA ALA A 262 10.34 -6.91 -8.47
C ALA A 262 9.90 -8.35 -8.78
N SER A 263 10.80 -9.32 -8.74
CA SER A 263 10.46 -10.75 -8.95
C SER A 263 9.59 -11.30 -7.81
N GLY A 264 9.89 -10.89 -6.57
CA GLY A 264 9.06 -11.20 -5.40
C GLY A 264 7.67 -10.58 -5.53
N ALA A 265 7.58 -9.33 -5.96
CA ALA A 265 6.32 -8.62 -6.19
C ALA A 265 5.48 -9.33 -7.30
N ALA A 266 6.10 -9.70 -8.41
CA ALA A 266 5.43 -10.50 -9.45
C ALA A 266 4.90 -11.83 -8.92
N SER A 267 5.65 -12.51 -8.04
CA SER A 267 5.21 -13.76 -7.40
C SER A 267 4.06 -13.54 -6.41
N SER A 268 4.00 -12.37 -5.78
CA SER A 268 2.93 -12.01 -4.84
C SER A 268 1.56 -11.87 -5.52
N CYS A 269 1.51 -11.65 -6.82
CA CYS A 269 0.25 -11.61 -7.60
C CYS A 269 -0.56 -12.92 -7.54
N SER A 270 0.08 -14.04 -7.22
CA SER A 270 -0.57 -15.35 -7.07
C SER A 270 -0.89 -15.72 -5.62
N GLN A 271 -0.66 -14.80 -4.67
CA GLN A 271 -1.00 -15.04 -3.27
C GLN A 271 -2.50 -14.83 -3.02
N GLU A 272 -2.96 -15.37 -1.88
CA GLU A 272 -4.32 -15.12 -1.41
C GLU A 272 -4.54 -13.63 -1.14
N PRO A 273 -5.67 -13.07 -1.58
CA PRO A 273 -6.00 -11.67 -1.30
C PRO A 273 -6.29 -11.45 0.19
N LEU A 274 -6.05 -10.25 0.67
CA LEU A 274 -6.32 -9.86 2.06
C LEU A 274 -7.80 -10.06 2.44
N THR A 275 -8.69 -9.77 1.52
CA THR A 275 -10.14 -9.69 1.73
C THR A 275 -10.88 -11.03 1.57
N GLY A 276 -10.21 -12.04 1.02
CA GLY A 276 -10.73 -13.39 0.84
C GLY A 276 -11.52 -13.62 -0.45
N GLY A 277 -12.29 -12.65 -0.94
CA GLY A 277 -13.08 -12.74 -2.18
C GLY A 277 -12.60 -11.84 -3.32
N GLY A 278 -11.65 -10.95 -3.02
CA GLY A 278 -11.00 -10.09 -4.00
C GLY A 278 -9.88 -10.80 -4.76
N ARG A 279 -9.02 -10.01 -5.38
CA ARG A 279 -7.78 -10.48 -6.02
C ARG A 279 -6.63 -9.55 -5.67
N VAL A 280 -5.40 -10.04 -5.76
CA VAL A 280 -4.21 -9.19 -5.70
C VAL A 280 -4.07 -8.47 -7.03
N VAL A 281 -4.04 -7.14 -7.01
CA VAL A 281 -3.91 -6.30 -8.23
C VAL A 281 -2.63 -5.49 -8.23
N LEU A 282 -2.01 -5.32 -7.05
CA LEU A 282 -0.72 -4.66 -6.86
C LEU A 282 0.13 -5.40 -5.83
N ALA A 283 1.44 -5.37 -6.02
CA ALA A 283 2.41 -5.83 -5.05
C ALA A 283 3.58 -4.85 -4.94
N GLN A 284 3.89 -4.42 -3.70
CA GLN A 284 4.91 -3.41 -3.40
C GLN A 284 6.22 -4.05 -2.98
N PHE A 285 7.33 -3.44 -3.40
CA PHE A 285 8.68 -3.70 -2.91
C PHE A 285 9.46 -2.40 -2.77
N VAL A 286 10.41 -2.38 -1.85
CA VAL A 286 11.28 -1.23 -1.62
C VAL A 286 12.62 -1.44 -2.33
N SER A 287 13.07 -0.45 -3.09
CA SER A 287 14.40 -0.46 -3.71
C SER A 287 15.02 0.94 -3.67
N ARG A 288 16.27 1.03 -3.18
CA ARG A 288 17.02 2.29 -3.08
C ARG A 288 16.28 3.40 -2.33
N GLY A 289 15.46 3.03 -1.35
CA GLY A 289 14.69 3.99 -0.55
C GLY A 289 13.43 4.53 -1.22
N LEU A 290 13.01 3.96 -2.34
CA LEU A 290 11.77 4.26 -3.03
C LEU A 290 10.84 3.03 -3.02
N ASP A 291 9.55 3.30 -2.98
CA ASP A 291 8.49 2.30 -3.04
C ASP A 291 8.06 2.10 -4.49
N TYR A 292 8.15 0.85 -4.94
CA TYR A 292 7.79 0.42 -6.29
C TYR A 292 6.61 -0.54 -6.24
N ASN A 293 5.71 -0.39 -7.20
CA ASN A 293 4.49 -1.17 -7.29
C ASN A 293 4.44 -1.96 -8.60
N TYR A 294 4.35 -3.28 -8.48
CA TYR A 294 4.15 -4.19 -9.61
C TYR A 294 2.65 -4.36 -9.84
N ALA A 295 2.18 -4.00 -11.04
CA ALA A 295 0.80 -4.25 -11.44
C ALA A 295 0.61 -5.73 -11.78
N CYS A 296 -0.33 -6.40 -11.10
CA CYS A 296 -0.66 -7.79 -11.36
C CYS A 296 -1.52 -7.93 -12.63
N PRO A 297 -1.28 -8.96 -13.46
CA PRO A 297 -2.03 -9.18 -14.71
C PRO A 297 -3.49 -9.59 -14.50
#